data_2939ef25d435bd4001fa84b6738d5cf9
#
_entry.id   2939ef25d435bd4001fa84b6738d5cf9
#
_cell.length_a   1.000
_cell.length_b   1.000
_cell.length_c   1.000
_cell.angle_alpha   90.00
_cell.angle_beta   90.00
_cell.angle_gamma   90.00
#
_symmetry.space_group_name_H-M   'P 1'
#
loop_
_entity.id
_entity.type
_entity.pdbx_description
1 polymer ?
#
loop_
_entity_poly.entity_id
_entity_poly.type
_entity_poly.pdbx_seq_one_letter_code
_entity_poly.pdbx_strand_id
1 'polypeptide(L)'
;MSGIRHIHGLGEFPRIFHRLMCESESIYLNANEHSRADVVVESREARFVADVVRRYPLHNYQRLARLLHRLRVVKAAAEIELVKRACAITQAGFERVAKFVKPGVHEYEVEAELAHEFIRNRGDFAYVPIIASGKNACALHYIANDQQCRAGDLLLLDIAASYANYNSDLTRTIPVSGKFSKRQRQVYDAVLRILRAQIKGLIPGKRWDQWQKEAEQSVEHELLGLELLTPRDIKRQDPEKPALKKYFMHGVGHPLGLDVHDVGLLKEPFAPGWVMTVEPGIYLPEEGFAVRLENDVLITENGTVDLMADIPVEADEIEELMSR
;
A
#
# COMPACT_ATOMS: atom_id res chain seq x y z
N MET A 1 -14.40 -19.77 19.24
CA MET A 1 -14.86 -19.05 20.45
C MET A 1 -14.10 -17.73 20.50
N SER A 2 -14.79 -16.61 20.75
CA SER A 2 -14.19 -15.25 20.68
C SER A 2 -13.22 -14.88 21.83
N GLY A 3 -13.15 -15.68 22.88
CA GLY A 3 -12.40 -15.34 24.10
C GLY A 3 -13.08 -14.27 24.98
N ILE A 4 -14.16 -13.66 24.52
CA ILE A 4 -14.91 -12.64 25.28
C ILE A 4 -15.79 -13.34 26.32
N ARG A 5 -15.64 -12.95 27.60
CA ARG A 5 -16.35 -13.60 28.73
C ARG A 5 -17.80 -13.14 28.88
N HIS A 6 -18.08 -11.88 28.52
CA HIS A 6 -19.42 -11.30 28.69
C HIS A 6 -19.92 -10.84 27.30
N ILE A 7 -20.92 -11.53 26.81
CA ILE A 7 -21.57 -11.25 25.54
C ILE A 7 -23.03 -10.94 25.82
N HIS A 8 -23.53 -9.82 25.32
CA HIS A 8 -24.90 -9.34 25.49
C HIS A 8 -25.59 -9.23 24.13
N GLY A 9 -26.90 -9.43 24.11
CA GLY A 9 -27.71 -9.20 22.92
C GLY A 9 -27.80 -7.69 22.60
N LEU A 10 -27.91 -7.33 21.31
CA LEU A 10 -28.02 -5.93 20.88
C LEU A 10 -29.19 -5.19 21.54
N GLY A 11 -30.29 -5.88 21.86
CA GLY A 11 -31.44 -5.28 22.55
C GLY A 11 -31.13 -4.79 23.98
N GLU A 12 -30.06 -5.32 24.60
CA GLU A 12 -29.62 -4.89 25.93
C GLU A 12 -28.72 -3.64 25.89
N PHE A 13 -28.17 -3.31 24.70
CA PHE A 13 -27.21 -2.22 24.54
C PHE A 13 -27.69 -0.90 25.14
N PRO A 14 -28.93 -0.41 24.88
CA PRO A 14 -29.37 0.89 25.43
C PRO A 14 -29.32 0.94 26.95
N ARG A 15 -29.75 -0.13 27.62
CA ARG A 15 -29.77 -0.23 29.08
C ARG A 15 -28.36 -0.30 29.67
N ILE A 16 -27.51 -1.15 29.12
CA ILE A 16 -26.12 -1.31 29.56
C ILE A 16 -25.34 -0.02 29.32
N PHE A 17 -25.50 0.56 28.13
CA PHE A 17 -24.83 1.82 27.76
C PHE A 17 -25.23 2.96 28.71
N HIS A 18 -26.53 3.13 28.96
CA HIS A 18 -27.02 4.16 29.89
C HIS A 18 -26.40 3.99 31.31
N ARG A 19 -26.34 2.78 31.82
CA ARG A 19 -25.69 2.51 33.12
C ARG A 19 -24.22 2.91 33.11
N LEU A 20 -23.47 2.50 32.09
CA LEU A 20 -22.05 2.84 31.95
C LEU A 20 -21.84 4.36 31.86
N MET A 21 -22.72 5.07 31.17
CA MET A 21 -22.68 6.54 31.07
C MET A 21 -22.91 7.17 32.46
N CYS A 22 -23.83 6.64 33.29
CA CYS A 22 -24.06 7.14 34.63
C CYS A 22 -22.91 6.86 35.62
N GLU A 23 -22.11 5.83 35.37
CA GLU A 23 -21.00 5.40 36.23
C GLU A 23 -19.64 5.99 35.80
N SER A 24 -19.56 6.66 34.64
CA SER A 24 -18.30 7.10 34.03
C SER A 24 -18.22 8.63 33.88
N GLU A 25 -17.09 9.22 34.18
CA GLU A 25 -16.83 10.65 33.97
C GLU A 25 -16.25 10.93 32.58
N SER A 26 -15.38 10.05 32.09
CA SER A 26 -14.68 10.20 30.81
C SER A 26 -15.10 9.12 29.82
N ILE A 27 -15.46 9.54 28.64
CA ILE A 27 -15.99 8.69 27.57
C ILE A 27 -15.10 8.80 26.33
N TYR A 28 -14.60 7.67 25.83
CA TYR A 28 -13.86 7.61 24.57
C TYR A 28 -14.80 7.24 23.45
N LEU A 29 -14.97 8.14 22.49
CA LEU A 29 -15.80 7.94 21.31
C LEU A 29 -14.95 7.85 20.06
N ASN A 30 -15.34 6.95 19.15
CA ASN A 30 -14.68 6.80 17.86
C ASN A 30 -15.28 7.77 16.83
N ALA A 31 -14.39 8.38 16.06
CA ALA A 31 -14.74 9.14 14.86
C ALA A 31 -13.70 8.83 13.79
N ASN A 32 -14.03 9.10 12.52
CA ASN A 32 -13.03 9.00 11.47
C ASN A 32 -11.98 10.10 11.65
N GLU A 33 -10.75 9.70 11.91
CA GLU A 33 -9.59 10.59 12.06
C GLU A 33 -8.46 10.23 11.10
N HIS A 34 -8.79 9.55 10.01
CA HIS A 34 -7.83 9.20 8.98
C HIS A 34 -7.52 10.41 8.11
N SER A 35 -6.27 10.85 8.06
CA SER A 35 -5.85 12.09 7.38
C SER A 35 -6.06 12.08 5.86
N ARG A 36 -6.21 10.91 5.25
CA ARG A 36 -6.46 10.73 3.80
C ARG A 36 -7.94 10.58 3.45
N ALA A 37 -8.82 10.42 4.44
CA ALA A 37 -10.24 10.16 4.22
C ALA A 37 -11.06 11.28 4.85
N ASP A 38 -11.37 12.32 4.08
CA ASP A 38 -12.40 13.30 4.43
C ASP A 38 -13.76 12.69 4.11
N VAL A 39 -14.59 12.48 5.15
CA VAL A 39 -15.89 11.84 5.03
C VAL A 39 -16.97 12.92 4.92
N VAL A 40 -17.44 13.13 3.71
CA VAL A 40 -18.55 14.08 3.42
C VAL A 40 -19.91 13.50 3.86
N VAL A 41 -20.08 12.17 3.80
CA VAL A 41 -21.33 11.50 4.18
C VAL A 41 -21.28 11.15 5.67
N GLU A 42 -22.36 11.52 6.39
CA GLU A 42 -22.47 11.23 7.82
C GLU A 42 -22.44 9.72 8.09
N SER A 43 -21.40 9.26 8.78
CA SER A 43 -21.24 7.86 9.14
C SER A 43 -22.16 7.44 10.30
N ARG A 44 -22.31 6.11 10.50
CA ARG A 44 -23.01 5.56 11.67
C ARG A 44 -22.36 6.02 12.99
N GLU A 45 -21.04 6.06 13.03
CA GLU A 45 -20.27 6.53 14.19
C GLU A 45 -20.52 8.01 14.46
N ALA A 46 -20.56 8.85 13.44
CA ALA A 46 -20.83 10.28 13.60
C ALA A 46 -22.23 10.51 14.20
N ARG A 47 -23.25 9.79 13.71
CA ARG A 47 -24.61 9.85 14.30
C ARG A 47 -24.63 9.38 15.74
N PHE A 48 -23.91 8.29 16.06
CA PHE A 48 -23.82 7.78 17.42
C PHE A 48 -23.15 8.80 18.35
N VAL A 49 -22.04 9.40 17.93
CA VAL A 49 -21.35 10.46 18.69
C VAL A 49 -22.27 11.64 18.96
N ALA A 50 -22.97 12.13 17.93
CA ALA A 50 -23.91 13.24 18.06
C ALA A 50 -25.05 12.93 19.05
N ASP A 51 -25.65 11.72 18.99
CA ASP A 51 -26.69 11.30 19.92
C ASP A 51 -26.17 11.19 21.36
N VAL A 52 -25.00 10.61 21.57
CA VAL A 52 -24.38 10.46 22.88
C VAL A 52 -24.10 11.81 23.52
N VAL A 53 -23.44 12.72 22.81
CA VAL A 53 -23.13 14.07 23.33
C VAL A 53 -24.41 14.85 23.64
N ARG A 54 -25.44 14.74 22.79
CA ARG A 54 -26.75 15.37 23.04
C ARG A 54 -27.45 14.86 24.31
N ARG A 55 -27.38 13.54 24.56
CA ARG A 55 -28.06 12.88 25.70
C ARG A 55 -27.30 13.01 27.02
N TYR A 56 -25.99 13.11 26.96
CA TYR A 56 -25.11 13.14 28.15
C TYR A 56 -24.12 14.31 28.07
N PRO A 57 -24.58 15.57 28.02
CA PRO A 57 -23.74 16.73 27.67
C PRO A 57 -22.66 17.12 28.67
N LEU A 58 -22.70 16.56 29.87
CA LEU A 58 -21.80 16.96 30.98
C LEU A 58 -20.61 16.00 31.19
N HIS A 59 -20.44 15.01 30.30
CA HIS A 59 -19.31 14.09 30.36
C HIS A 59 -18.06 14.67 29.73
N ASN A 60 -16.90 14.15 30.13
CA ASN A 60 -15.61 14.49 29.52
C ASN A 60 -15.35 13.56 28.33
N TYR A 61 -15.49 14.07 27.11
CA TYR A 61 -15.34 13.30 25.88
C TYR A 61 -13.90 13.29 25.37
N GLN A 62 -13.40 12.11 25.04
CA GLN A 62 -12.04 11.86 24.57
C GLN A 62 -12.05 11.12 23.21
N ARG A 63 -10.97 11.31 22.44
CA ARG A 63 -10.78 10.71 21.13
C ARG A 63 -10.29 9.27 21.24
N LEU A 64 -11.13 8.28 20.92
CA LEU A 64 -10.77 6.85 20.92
C LEU A 64 -9.73 6.54 19.83
N ALA A 65 -9.81 7.20 18.69
CA ALA A 65 -8.92 6.96 17.54
C ALA A 65 -7.43 6.97 17.93
N ARG A 66 -7.00 7.88 18.81
CA ARG A 66 -5.59 7.96 19.27
C ARG A 66 -5.11 6.69 19.97
N LEU A 67 -5.99 6.02 20.71
CA LEU A 67 -5.67 4.75 21.37
C LEU A 67 -5.66 3.61 20.35
N LEU A 68 -6.67 3.56 19.48
CA LEU A 68 -6.79 2.53 18.45
C LEU A 68 -5.63 2.60 17.45
N HIS A 69 -5.21 3.79 17.03
CA HIS A 69 -4.06 3.95 16.12
C HIS A 69 -2.78 3.39 16.72
N ARG A 70 -2.53 3.63 18.02
CA ARG A 70 -1.36 3.07 18.71
C ARG A 70 -1.38 1.54 18.79
N LEU A 71 -2.55 0.95 19.00
CA LEU A 71 -2.73 -0.51 19.01
C LEU A 71 -2.56 -1.11 17.62
N ARG A 72 -3.07 -0.43 16.58
CA ARG A 72 -3.06 -0.93 15.20
C ARG A 72 -1.70 -0.81 14.52
N VAL A 73 -0.95 0.25 14.83
CA VAL A 73 0.32 0.51 14.13
C VAL A 73 1.39 -0.51 14.47
N VAL A 74 1.41 -1.01 15.72
CA VAL A 74 2.34 -2.06 16.16
C VAL A 74 1.61 -3.40 16.09
N LYS A 75 1.95 -4.21 15.10
CA LYS A 75 1.34 -5.51 14.85
C LYS A 75 1.86 -6.56 15.83
N ALA A 76 0.96 -7.30 16.46
CA ALA A 76 1.29 -8.49 17.22
C ALA A 76 1.75 -9.63 16.29
N ALA A 77 2.43 -10.64 16.82
CA ALA A 77 2.93 -11.77 16.03
C ALA A 77 1.83 -12.47 15.23
N ALA A 78 0.63 -12.63 15.80
CA ALA A 78 -0.51 -13.24 15.12
C ALA A 78 -1.00 -12.40 13.93
N GLU A 79 -0.95 -11.07 14.02
CA GLU A 79 -1.32 -10.16 12.94
C GLU A 79 -0.30 -10.23 11.81
N ILE A 80 1.00 -10.29 12.15
CA ILE A 80 2.09 -10.44 11.16
C ILE A 80 1.92 -11.74 10.37
N GLU A 81 1.54 -12.85 11.01
CA GLU A 81 1.29 -14.11 10.30
C GLU A 81 0.10 -14.03 9.34
N LEU A 82 -0.93 -13.22 9.64
CA LEU A 82 -2.04 -12.98 8.72
C LEU A 82 -1.60 -12.12 7.52
N VAL A 83 -0.79 -11.08 7.73
CA VAL A 83 -0.19 -10.30 6.64
C VAL A 83 0.67 -11.18 5.75
N LYS A 84 1.56 -12.01 6.32
CA LYS A 84 2.36 -12.97 5.55
C LYS A 84 1.50 -13.92 4.73
N ARG A 85 0.35 -14.35 5.27
CA ARG A 85 -0.58 -15.20 4.52
C ARG A 85 -1.20 -14.44 3.34
N ALA A 86 -1.56 -13.16 3.52
CA ALA A 86 -2.03 -12.30 2.43
C ALA A 86 -0.93 -12.13 1.36
N CYS A 87 0.33 -11.87 1.75
CA CYS A 87 1.48 -11.81 0.84
C CYS A 87 1.65 -13.11 0.04
N ALA A 88 1.55 -14.28 0.68
CA ALA A 88 1.67 -15.57 0.00
C ALA A 88 0.54 -15.83 -1.02
N ILE A 89 -0.69 -15.35 -0.74
CA ILE A 89 -1.81 -15.42 -1.68
C ILE A 89 -1.56 -14.48 -2.87
N THR A 90 -1.05 -13.28 -2.61
CA THR A 90 -0.66 -12.31 -3.64
C THR A 90 0.45 -12.85 -4.52
N GLN A 91 1.46 -13.49 -3.94
CA GLN A 91 2.51 -14.20 -4.69
C GLN A 91 1.93 -15.21 -5.67
N ALA A 92 1.06 -16.09 -5.20
CA ALA A 92 0.43 -17.11 -6.04
C ALA A 92 -0.36 -16.47 -7.21
N GLY A 93 -1.08 -15.37 -6.94
CA GLY A 93 -1.79 -14.60 -7.97
C GLY A 93 -0.83 -13.97 -8.98
N PHE A 94 0.24 -13.33 -8.51
CA PHE A 94 1.26 -12.74 -9.38
C PHE A 94 1.94 -13.77 -10.29
N GLU A 95 2.40 -14.90 -9.72
CA GLU A 95 3.05 -15.96 -10.48
C GLU A 95 2.13 -16.57 -11.55
N ARG A 96 0.83 -16.67 -11.26
CA ARG A 96 -0.18 -17.12 -12.21
C ARG A 96 -0.34 -16.12 -13.35
N VAL A 97 -0.48 -14.84 -13.04
CA VAL A 97 -0.63 -13.75 -14.00
C VAL A 97 0.61 -13.61 -14.89
N ALA A 98 1.81 -13.67 -14.32
CA ALA A 98 3.06 -13.57 -15.08
C ALA A 98 3.17 -14.66 -16.17
N LYS A 99 2.66 -15.86 -15.91
CA LYS A 99 2.60 -16.96 -16.90
C LYS A 99 1.46 -16.81 -17.91
N PHE A 100 0.40 -16.09 -17.56
CA PHE A 100 -0.78 -15.89 -18.41
C PHE A 100 -0.61 -14.75 -19.41
N VAL A 101 0.08 -13.67 -19.01
CA VAL A 101 0.21 -12.43 -19.78
C VAL A 101 0.99 -12.66 -21.08
N LYS A 102 0.38 -12.23 -22.19
CA LYS A 102 0.97 -12.22 -23.54
C LYS A 102 0.28 -11.16 -24.40
N PRO A 103 0.85 -10.76 -25.54
CA PRO A 103 0.18 -9.85 -26.45
C PRO A 103 -1.21 -10.33 -26.86
N GLY A 104 -2.20 -9.44 -26.81
CA GLY A 104 -3.59 -9.72 -27.16
C GLY A 104 -4.53 -9.97 -25.99
N VAL A 105 -4.00 -10.28 -24.79
CA VAL A 105 -4.79 -10.42 -23.55
C VAL A 105 -5.31 -9.04 -23.12
N HIS A 106 -6.51 -8.99 -22.54
CA HIS A 106 -7.06 -7.76 -21.97
C HIS A 106 -6.78 -7.67 -20.46
N GLU A 107 -6.71 -6.45 -19.95
CA GLU A 107 -6.44 -6.17 -18.53
C GLU A 107 -7.47 -6.85 -17.61
N TYR A 108 -8.77 -6.89 -17.98
CA TYR A 108 -9.81 -7.60 -17.20
C TYR A 108 -9.65 -9.12 -17.21
N GLU A 109 -8.99 -9.71 -18.23
CA GLU A 109 -8.69 -11.15 -18.21
C GLU A 109 -7.59 -11.45 -17.20
N VAL A 110 -6.63 -10.55 -17.03
CA VAL A 110 -5.60 -10.60 -15.98
C VAL A 110 -6.25 -10.50 -14.58
N GLU A 111 -7.24 -9.61 -14.41
CA GLU A 111 -8.01 -9.48 -13.18
C GLU A 111 -8.76 -10.78 -12.84
N ALA A 112 -9.34 -11.45 -13.84
CA ALA A 112 -10.02 -12.74 -13.66
C ALA A 112 -9.07 -13.84 -13.16
N GLU A 113 -7.82 -13.87 -13.65
CA GLU A 113 -6.80 -14.81 -13.20
C GLU A 113 -6.38 -14.56 -11.74
N LEU A 114 -6.26 -13.28 -11.32
CA LEU A 114 -6.03 -12.89 -9.93
C LEU A 114 -7.20 -13.33 -9.05
N ALA A 115 -8.42 -13.00 -9.44
CA ALA A 115 -9.63 -13.38 -8.70
C ALA A 115 -9.73 -14.90 -8.48
N HIS A 116 -9.43 -15.69 -9.52
CA HIS A 116 -9.38 -17.16 -9.40
C HIS A 116 -8.41 -17.58 -8.28
N GLU A 117 -7.19 -17.06 -8.27
CA GLU A 117 -6.18 -17.47 -7.30
C GLU A 117 -6.49 -17.01 -5.89
N PHE A 118 -7.00 -15.77 -5.74
CA PHE A 118 -7.37 -15.22 -4.44
C PHE A 118 -8.52 -16.01 -3.81
N ILE A 119 -9.60 -16.26 -4.56
CA ILE A 119 -10.77 -17.04 -4.09
C ILE A 119 -10.37 -18.47 -3.74
N ARG A 120 -9.57 -19.13 -4.58
CA ARG A 120 -9.07 -20.49 -4.35
C ARG A 120 -8.31 -20.61 -3.03
N ASN A 121 -7.59 -19.57 -2.64
CA ASN A 121 -6.82 -19.49 -1.39
C ASN A 121 -7.62 -18.90 -0.22
N ARG A 122 -8.95 -18.68 -0.35
CA ARG A 122 -9.83 -18.09 0.65
C ARG A 122 -9.45 -16.64 1.02
N GLY A 123 -8.80 -15.95 0.10
CA GLY A 123 -8.56 -14.52 0.12
C GLY A 123 -9.59 -13.76 -0.70
N ASP A 124 -9.53 -12.46 -0.63
CA ASP A 124 -10.30 -11.51 -1.43
C ASP A 124 -9.35 -10.44 -1.96
N PHE A 125 -9.80 -9.55 -2.84
CA PHE A 125 -9.02 -8.38 -3.20
C PHE A 125 -8.87 -7.44 -1.99
N ALA A 126 -7.66 -6.96 -1.73
CA ALA A 126 -7.39 -5.95 -0.71
C ALA A 126 -7.95 -4.57 -1.14
N TYR A 127 -7.93 -4.30 -2.43
CA TYR A 127 -8.44 -3.10 -3.09
C TYR A 127 -8.78 -3.40 -4.55
N VAL A 128 -9.39 -2.43 -5.25
CA VAL A 128 -9.62 -2.53 -6.70
C VAL A 128 -8.26 -2.58 -7.40
N PRO A 129 -7.92 -3.66 -8.11
CA PRO A 129 -6.59 -3.83 -8.67
C PRO A 129 -6.32 -2.82 -9.78
N ILE A 130 -5.08 -2.38 -9.90
CA ILE A 130 -4.58 -1.56 -11.01
C ILE A 130 -3.83 -2.48 -11.95
N ILE A 131 -4.37 -2.68 -13.15
CA ILE A 131 -3.79 -3.51 -14.19
C ILE A 131 -3.64 -2.62 -15.41
N ALA A 132 -2.47 -1.99 -15.56
CA ALA A 132 -2.28 -0.88 -16.46
C ALA A 132 -1.22 -1.16 -17.52
N SER A 133 -1.67 -1.37 -18.76
CA SER A 133 -0.77 -1.62 -19.91
C SER A 133 -0.31 -0.34 -20.58
N GLY A 134 0.95 -0.30 -21.01
CA GLY A 134 1.55 0.80 -21.75
C GLY A 134 1.40 2.14 -21.04
N LYS A 135 0.87 3.15 -21.71
CA LYS A 135 0.70 4.51 -21.18
C LYS A 135 -0.28 4.62 -20.01
N ASN A 136 -1.18 3.65 -19.84
CA ASN A 136 -2.14 3.65 -18.74
C ASN A 136 -1.43 3.55 -17.38
N ALA A 137 -0.25 2.93 -17.35
CA ALA A 137 0.60 2.85 -16.16
C ALA A 137 1.04 4.23 -15.63
N CYS A 138 0.92 5.31 -16.43
CA CYS A 138 1.21 6.66 -15.98
C CYS A 138 0.04 7.32 -15.21
N ALA A 139 -1.14 6.69 -15.14
CA ALA A 139 -2.25 7.11 -14.30
C ALA A 139 -2.18 6.32 -12.98
N LEU A 140 -1.89 7.02 -11.85
CA LEU A 140 -1.60 6.37 -10.57
C LEU A 140 -2.71 5.44 -10.08
N HIS A 141 -3.98 5.82 -10.28
CA HIS A 141 -5.16 5.05 -9.90
C HIS A 141 -5.99 4.68 -11.13
N TYR A 142 -5.35 4.00 -12.10
CA TYR A 142 -6.03 3.44 -13.26
C TYR A 142 -6.79 2.17 -12.85
N ILE A 143 -8.12 2.21 -12.87
CA ILE A 143 -9.01 1.13 -12.42
C ILE A 143 -9.98 0.64 -13.51
N ALA A 144 -9.86 1.15 -14.73
CA ALA A 144 -10.76 0.73 -15.81
C ALA A 144 -10.50 -0.71 -16.26
N ASN A 145 -9.24 -1.14 -16.27
CA ASN A 145 -8.77 -2.48 -16.60
C ASN A 145 -9.40 -3.04 -17.89
N ASP A 146 -9.62 -2.19 -18.91
CA ASP A 146 -10.40 -2.54 -20.10
C ASP A 146 -9.59 -2.58 -21.42
N GLN A 147 -8.30 -2.24 -21.36
CA GLN A 147 -7.46 -2.17 -22.53
C GLN A 147 -6.77 -3.49 -22.86
N GLN A 148 -6.40 -3.64 -24.13
CA GLN A 148 -5.64 -4.78 -24.61
C GLN A 148 -4.14 -4.57 -24.38
N CYS A 149 -3.47 -5.54 -23.79
CA CYS A 149 -2.02 -5.60 -23.63
C CYS A 149 -1.36 -5.84 -25.02
N ARG A 150 -0.52 -4.92 -25.46
CA ARG A 150 0.10 -4.96 -26.79
C ARG A 150 1.53 -5.43 -26.71
N ALA A 151 2.03 -5.99 -27.81
CA ALA A 151 3.44 -6.34 -27.93
C ALA A 151 4.32 -5.10 -27.74
N GLY A 152 5.34 -5.20 -26.89
CA GLY A 152 6.25 -4.10 -26.57
C GLY A 152 5.82 -3.21 -25.40
N ASP A 153 4.56 -3.33 -24.93
CA ASP A 153 4.12 -2.63 -23.72
C ASP A 153 4.72 -3.25 -22.46
N LEU A 154 4.83 -2.44 -21.40
CA LEU A 154 4.91 -2.91 -20.04
C LEU A 154 3.49 -3.00 -19.46
N LEU A 155 3.27 -3.97 -18.57
CA LEU A 155 2.08 -4.10 -17.75
C LEU A 155 2.46 -3.83 -16.29
N LEU A 156 1.97 -2.73 -15.75
CA LEU A 156 2.08 -2.42 -14.33
C LEU A 156 0.90 -3.09 -13.61
N LEU A 157 1.22 -3.90 -12.63
CA LEU A 157 0.30 -4.66 -11.78
C LEU A 157 0.45 -4.16 -10.35
N ASP A 158 -0.52 -3.41 -9.87
CA ASP A 158 -0.64 -3.03 -8.47
C ASP A 158 -1.84 -3.79 -7.91
N ILE A 159 -1.55 -4.87 -7.20
CA ILE A 159 -2.46 -5.98 -6.93
C ILE A 159 -2.20 -6.57 -5.56
N ALA A 160 -3.23 -6.86 -4.81
CA ALA A 160 -3.02 -7.58 -3.56
C ALA A 160 -4.26 -8.35 -3.08
N ALA A 161 -3.99 -9.40 -2.31
CA ALA A 161 -4.99 -10.14 -1.58
C ALA A 161 -5.17 -9.61 -0.15
N SER A 162 -6.39 -9.73 0.37
CA SER A 162 -6.66 -9.70 1.79
C SER A 162 -6.92 -11.11 2.32
N TYR A 163 -6.52 -11.37 3.56
CA TYR A 163 -6.81 -12.61 4.26
C TYR A 163 -7.16 -12.34 5.72
N ALA A 164 -8.33 -12.81 6.16
CA ALA A 164 -8.83 -12.59 7.52
C ALA A 164 -8.80 -11.11 7.94
N ASN A 165 -9.17 -10.20 7.05
CA ASN A 165 -9.16 -8.73 7.15
C ASN A 165 -7.78 -8.07 7.18
N TYR A 166 -6.68 -8.80 7.07
CA TYR A 166 -5.34 -8.22 6.89
C TYR A 166 -4.98 -8.18 5.42
N ASN A 167 -4.39 -7.07 5.00
CA ASN A 167 -4.06 -6.80 3.62
C ASN A 167 -2.57 -7.01 3.36
N SER A 168 -2.24 -7.32 2.12
CA SER A 168 -0.93 -7.11 1.51
C SER A 168 -1.02 -6.00 0.48
N ASP A 169 0.11 -5.59 -0.06
CA ASP A 169 0.22 -4.60 -1.13
C ASP A 169 1.44 -4.89 -2.00
N LEU A 170 1.24 -5.06 -3.31
CA LEU A 170 2.29 -5.47 -4.22
C LEU A 170 2.19 -4.74 -5.54
N THR A 171 3.26 -4.07 -5.94
CA THR A 171 3.39 -3.65 -7.34
C THR A 171 4.53 -4.37 -8.02
N ARG A 172 4.25 -4.88 -9.22
CA ARG A 172 5.24 -5.39 -10.18
C ARG A 172 4.96 -4.82 -11.56
N THR A 173 6.01 -4.59 -12.31
CA THR A 173 5.91 -4.18 -13.72
C THR A 173 6.57 -5.25 -14.58
N ILE A 174 5.81 -5.84 -15.52
CA ILE A 174 6.27 -6.95 -16.36
C ILE A 174 6.18 -6.60 -17.85
N PRO A 175 7.05 -7.16 -18.72
CA PRO A 175 6.98 -6.91 -20.16
C PRO A 175 5.94 -7.83 -20.81
N VAL A 176 4.92 -7.26 -21.47
CA VAL A 176 3.83 -8.03 -22.13
C VAL A 176 4.36 -9.09 -23.11
N SER A 177 5.46 -8.81 -23.77
CA SER A 177 6.11 -9.74 -24.71
C SER A 177 7.13 -10.70 -24.07
N GLY A 178 7.20 -10.76 -22.72
CA GLY A 178 8.12 -11.62 -21.97
C GLY A 178 9.57 -11.13 -21.94
N LYS A 179 9.89 -10.00 -22.56
CA LYS A 179 11.24 -9.40 -22.61
C LYS A 179 11.18 -7.89 -22.50
N PHE A 180 11.99 -7.32 -21.62
CA PHE A 180 12.19 -5.88 -21.53
C PHE A 180 12.99 -5.35 -22.73
N SER A 181 12.61 -4.21 -23.30
CA SER A 181 13.51 -3.45 -24.16
C SER A 181 14.66 -2.85 -23.34
N LYS A 182 15.73 -2.42 -24.02
CA LYS A 182 16.89 -1.81 -23.34
C LYS A 182 16.49 -0.61 -22.49
N ARG A 183 15.59 0.24 -22.96
CA ARG A 183 15.12 1.43 -22.24
C ARG A 183 14.25 1.05 -21.05
N GLN A 184 13.31 0.14 -21.22
CA GLN A 184 12.46 -0.36 -20.14
C GLN A 184 13.32 -0.99 -19.03
N ARG A 185 14.32 -1.80 -19.39
CA ARG A 185 15.25 -2.42 -18.43
C ARG A 185 16.06 -1.38 -17.65
N GLN A 186 16.55 -0.32 -18.30
CA GLN A 186 17.25 0.75 -17.59
C GLN A 186 16.39 1.43 -16.52
N VAL A 187 15.12 1.73 -16.86
CA VAL A 187 14.18 2.35 -15.91
C VAL A 187 13.81 1.36 -14.80
N TYR A 188 13.57 0.10 -15.14
CA TYR A 188 13.26 -0.97 -14.18
C TYR A 188 14.37 -1.13 -13.14
N ASP A 189 15.61 -1.27 -13.60
CA ASP A 189 16.77 -1.46 -12.72
C ASP A 189 17.01 -0.22 -11.83
N ALA A 190 16.70 0.98 -12.31
CA ALA A 190 16.76 2.21 -11.52
C ALA A 190 15.73 2.18 -10.37
N VAL A 191 14.47 1.84 -10.67
CA VAL A 191 13.41 1.72 -9.64
C VAL A 191 13.74 0.61 -8.64
N LEU A 192 14.29 -0.52 -9.09
CA LEU A 192 14.73 -1.60 -8.23
C LEU A 192 15.83 -1.19 -7.25
N ARG A 193 16.80 -0.38 -7.71
CA ARG A 193 17.84 0.18 -6.81
C ARG A 193 17.23 1.09 -5.75
N ILE A 194 16.25 1.93 -6.13
CA ILE A 194 15.53 2.79 -5.19
C ILE A 194 14.77 1.92 -4.16
N LEU A 195 13.98 0.93 -4.62
CA LEU A 195 13.25 0.01 -3.75
C LEU A 195 14.16 -0.60 -2.68
N ARG A 196 15.27 -1.19 -3.09
CA ARG A 196 16.24 -1.81 -2.19
C ARG A 196 16.87 -0.84 -1.20
N ALA A 197 17.18 0.37 -1.65
CA ALA A 197 17.73 1.41 -0.78
C ALA A 197 16.69 1.83 0.27
N GLN A 198 15.41 1.99 -0.12
CA GLN A 198 14.37 2.41 0.78
C GLN A 198 13.94 1.33 1.77
N ILE A 199 13.92 0.05 1.37
CA ILE A 199 13.73 -1.08 2.30
C ILE A 199 14.82 -1.05 3.40
N LYS A 200 16.10 -0.92 3.01
CA LYS A 200 17.20 -0.81 3.97
C LYS A 200 17.14 0.45 4.83
N GLY A 201 16.58 1.53 4.30
CA GLY A 201 16.43 2.80 4.97
C GLY A 201 15.30 2.84 6.00
N LEU A 202 14.39 1.88 6.00
CA LEU A 202 13.22 1.83 6.89
C LEU A 202 13.59 1.20 8.24
N ILE A 203 14.31 1.94 9.07
CA ILE A 203 14.87 1.44 10.34
C ILE A 203 14.18 2.06 11.56
N PRO A 204 14.17 1.36 12.73
CA PRO A 204 13.68 1.91 13.98
C PRO A 204 14.34 3.24 14.33
N GLY A 205 13.57 4.16 14.89
CA GLY A 205 14.04 5.49 15.30
C GLY A 205 14.09 6.54 14.19
N LYS A 206 14.04 6.14 12.92
CA LYS A 206 13.93 7.08 11.79
C LYS A 206 12.51 7.64 11.71
N ARG A 207 12.38 8.87 11.24
CA ARG A 207 11.09 9.52 11.04
C ARG A 207 10.65 9.40 9.58
N TRP A 208 9.34 9.45 9.39
CA TRP A 208 8.72 9.43 8.06
C TRP A 208 9.29 10.49 7.11
N ASP A 209 9.38 11.74 7.56
CA ASP A 209 9.88 12.87 6.76
C ASP A 209 11.33 12.70 6.33
N GLN A 210 12.16 12.09 7.17
CA GLN A 210 13.56 11.77 6.84
C GLN A 210 13.62 10.67 5.77
N TRP A 211 12.85 9.60 5.94
CA TRP A 211 12.79 8.49 4.99
C TRP A 211 12.25 8.93 3.62
N GLN A 212 11.18 9.73 3.58
CA GLN A 212 10.64 10.31 2.35
C GLN A 212 11.70 11.17 1.62
N LYS A 213 12.46 11.99 2.35
CA LYS A 213 13.52 12.81 1.78
C LYS A 213 14.67 11.96 1.20
N GLU A 214 15.07 10.88 1.86
CA GLU A 214 16.08 9.95 1.36
C GLU A 214 15.59 9.26 0.07
N ALA A 215 14.30 8.90 0.00
CA ALA A 215 13.71 8.35 -1.21
C ALA A 215 13.74 9.35 -2.38
N GLU A 216 13.37 10.59 -2.13
CA GLU A 216 13.41 11.66 -3.14
C GLU A 216 14.84 11.90 -3.65
N GLN A 217 15.85 11.86 -2.77
CA GLN A 217 17.25 11.95 -3.16
C GLN A 217 17.70 10.76 -4.02
N SER A 218 17.23 9.55 -3.67
CA SER A 218 17.52 8.34 -4.46
C SER A 218 16.88 8.42 -5.85
N VAL A 219 15.62 8.89 -5.93
CA VAL A 219 14.93 9.12 -7.20
C VAL A 219 15.66 10.17 -8.04
N GLU A 220 16.02 11.30 -7.45
CA GLU A 220 16.76 12.36 -8.15
C GLU A 220 18.06 11.84 -8.75
N HIS A 221 18.82 11.04 -8.00
CA HIS A 221 20.05 10.40 -8.46
C HIS A 221 19.82 9.51 -9.68
N GLU A 222 18.79 8.65 -9.62
CA GLU A 222 18.47 7.75 -10.74
C GLU A 222 17.94 8.50 -11.97
N LEU A 223 17.16 9.57 -11.77
CA LEU A 223 16.67 10.40 -12.90
C LEU A 223 17.81 11.12 -13.62
N LEU A 224 18.88 11.52 -12.92
CA LEU A 224 20.11 12.01 -13.54
C LEU A 224 20.81 10.92 -14.35
N GLY A 225 20.93 9.71 -13.81
CA GLY A 225 21.54 8.57 -14.49
C GLY A 225 20.77 8.11 -15.73
N LEU A 226 19.44 8.31 -15.74
CA LEU A 226 18.54 8.02 -16.86
C LEU A 226 18.47 9.16 -17.90
N GLU A 227 19.17 10.26 -17.67
CA GLU A 227 19.15 11.48 -18.49
C GLU A 227 17.75 12.14 -18.58
N LEU A 228 16.89 11.90 -17.58
CA LEU A 228 15.55 12.49 -17.45
C LEU A 228 15.61 13.87 -16.78
N LEU A 229 16.60 14.10 -15.94
CA LEU A 229 16.94 15.39 -15.36
C LEU A 229 18.40 15.71 -15.62
N THR A 230 18.72 17.01 -15.62
CA THR A 230 20.09 17.52 -15.69
C THR A 230 20.50 18.17 -14.36
N PRO A 231 21.80 18.30 -14.05
CA PRO A 231 22.25 19.05 -12.89
C PRO A 231 21.77 20.52 -12.89
N ARG A 232 21.46 21.07 -14.07
CA ARG A 232 20.91 22.42 -14.22
C ARG A 232 19.45 22.49 -13.73
N ASP A 233 18.65 21.46 -14.01
CA ASP A 233 17.25 21.39 -13.58
C ASP A 233 17.20 21.37 -12.04
N ILE A 234 18.02 20.52 -11.40
CA ILE A 234 18.12 20.43 -9.95
C ILE A 234 18.58 21.75 -9.34
N LYS A 235 19.61 22.39 -9.90
CA LYS A 235 20.12 23.66 -9.39
C LYS A 235 19.10 24.81 -9.47
N ARG A 236 18.16 24.75 -10.42
CA ARG A 236 17.18 25.80 -10.71
C ARG A 236 15.77 25.47 -10.24
N GLN A 237 15.57 24.28 -9.68
CA GLN A 237 14.23 23.85 -9.25
C GLN A 237 13.69 24.73 -8.12
N ASP A 238 12.38 24.88 -8.11
CA ASP A 238 11.64 25.45 -7.00
C ASP A 238 11.62 24.42 -5.86
N PRO A 239 12.08 24.77 -4.64
CA PRO A 239 12.01 23.86 -3.49
C PRO A 239 10.61 23.35 -3.18
N GLU A 240 9.55 24.13 -3.48
CA GLU A 240 8.15 23.72 -3.28
C GLU A 240 7.63 22.82 -4.43
N LYS A 241 8.35 22.79 -5.56
CA LYS A 241 8.02 21.98 -6.73
C LYS A 241 9.28 21.31 -7.31
N PRO A 242 9.86 20.34 -6.60
CA PRO A 242 11.08 19.67 -7.05
C PRO A 242 10.90 19.05 -8.43
N ALA A 243 11.92 19.14 -9.28
CA ALA A 243 11.88 18.64 -10.67
C ALA A 243 11.59 17.14 -10.76
N LEU A 244 12.00 16.37 -9.75
CA LEU A 244 11.70 14.91 -9.67
C LEU A 244 10.20 14.63 -9.64
N LYS A 245 9.35 15.55 -9.15
CA LYS A 245 7.88 15.34 -9.06
C LYS A 245 7.20 15.20 -10.42
N LYS A 246 7.87 15.56 -11.51
CA LYS A 246 7.42 15.25 -12.89
C LYS A 246 7.38 13.73 -13.13
N TYR A 247 8.27 12.98 -12.49
CA TYR A 247 8.50 11.55 -12.71
C TYR A 247 8.17 10.68 -11.50
N PHE A 248 8.11 11.26 -10.31
CA PHE A 248 7.74 10.60 -9.05
C PHE A 248 6.86 11.53 -8.20
N MET A 249 5.55 11.42 -8.36
CA MET A 249 4.58 12.38 -7.82
C MET A 249 3.90 11.93 -6.51
N HIS A 250 4.17 10.72 -6.03
CA HIS A 250 3.56 10.16 -4.79
C HIS A 250 4.57 9.99 -3.64
N GLY A 251 4.14 9.46 -2.52
CA GLY A 251 4.98 9.07 -1.39
C GLY A 251 5.72 7.76 -1.65
N VAL A 252 6.75 7.48 -0.85
CA VAL A 252 7.56 6.27 -1.00
C VAL A 252 6.88 5.03 -0.41
N GLY A 253 5.78 5.19 0.34
CA GLY A 253 5.04 4.10 0.95
C GLY A 253 4.02 4.57 1.98
N HIS A 254 3.40 3.66 2.71
CA HIS A 254 2.41 3.93 3.75
C HIS A 254 2.34 2.79 4.77
N PRO A 255 1.72 3.00 5.96
CA PRO A 255 1.38 1.89 6.87
C PRO A 255 0.38 0.93 6.22
N LEU A 256 0.53 -0.35 6.54
CA LEU A 256 -0.31 -1.44 6.05
C LEU A 256 -0.83 -2.30 7.21
N GLY A 257 -2.03 -2.84 7.09
CA GLY A 257 -2.61 -3.75 8.09
C GLY A 257 -4.06 -4.11 7.83
N LEU A 258 -4.97 -3.71 8.74
CA LEU A 258 -6.41 -3.91 8.57
C LEU A 258 -6.99 -3.06 7.43
N ASP A 259 -6.39 -1.92 7.17
CA ASP A 259 -6.64 -1.14 5.95
C ASP A 259 -5.38 -1.19 5.09
N VAL A 260 -5.53 -1.10 3.76
CA VAL A 260 -4.38 -1.00 2.84
C VAL A 260 -3.60 0.28 3.13
N HIS A 261 -4.27 1.43 3.11
CA HIS A 261 -3.74 2.66 3.67
C HIS A 261 -4.08 2.72 5.17
N ASP A 262 -3.32 1.99 5.98
CA ASP A 262 -3.62 1.84 7.40
C ASP A 262 -3.30 3.11 8.20
N VAL A 263 -3.83 3.17 9.41
CA VAL A 263 -3.52 4.24 10.36
C VAL A 263 -2.04 4.23 10.71
N GLY A 264 -1.45 5.42 10.85
CA GLY A 264 -0.05 5.58 11.18
C GLY A 264 0.17 6.71 12.17
N LEU A 265 1.30 6.66 12.87
CA LEU A 265 1.77 7.70 13.77
C LEU A 265 2.90 8.49 13.08
N LEU A 266 2.61 9.11 11.93
CA LEU A 266 3.61 9.67 11.00
C LEU A 266 4.52 10.75 11.61
N LYS A 267 4.15 11.33 12.78
CA LYS A 267 4.97 12.26 13.53
C LYS A 267 5.90 11.59 14.54
N GLU A 268 5.68 10.31 14.81
CA GLU A 268 6.51 9.51 15.70
C GLU A 268 7.59 8.77 14.90
N PRO A 269 8.73 8.43 15.52
CA PRO A 269 9.73 7.58 14.87
C PRO A 269 9.17 6.19 14.59
N PHE A 270 9.63 5.55 13.54
CA PHE A 270 9.33 4.15 13.26
C PHE A 270 9.75 3.26 14.43
N ALA A 271 8.92 2.28 14.73
CA ALA A 271 9.15 1.34 15.83
C ALA A 271 9.01 -0.11 15.35
N PRO A 272 9.63 -1.08 16.03
CA PRO A 272 9.41 -2.50 15.76
C PRO A 272 7.93 -2.87 15.79
N GLY A 273 7.51 -3.75 14.89
CA GLY A 273 6.12 -4.18 14.74
C GLY A 273 5.30 -3.33 13.75
N TRP A 274 5.85 -2.23 13.20
CA TRP A 274 5.20 -1.54 12.10
C TRP A 274 5.36 -2.33 10.80
N VAL A 275 4.29 -2.41 10.01
CA VAL A 275 4.32 -2.92 8.64
C VAL A 275 4.06 -1.74 7.70
N MET A 276 4.93 -1.61 6.70
CA MET A 276 4.95 -0.49 5.76
C MET A 276 5.05 -1.01 4.35
N THR A 277 4.42 -0.34 3.40
CA THR A 277 4.77 -0.52 1.99
C THR A 277 6.04 0.27 1.63
N VAL A 278 6.73 -0.16 0.59
CA VAL A 278 7.84 0.56 -0.04
C VAL A 278 7.63 0.47 -1.55
N GLU A 279 7.22 1.58 -2.17
CA GLU A 279 6.61 1.60 -3.52
C GLU A 279 7.18 2.68 -4.47
N PRO A 280 8.50 2.79 -4.64
CA PRO A 280 9.04 3.77 -5.58
C PRO A 280 8.59 3.48 -7.02
N GLY A 281 8.43 4.55 -7.81
CA GLY A 281 8.09 4.45 -9.23
C GLY A 281 8.70 5.57 -10.05
N ILE A 282 8.87 5.32 -11.36
CA ILE A 282 9.25 6.32 -12.37
C ILE A 282 8.23 6.26 -13.50
N TYR A 283 7.58 7.39 -13.78
CA TYR A 283 6.48 7.52 -14.73
C TYR A 283 6.90 8.36 -15.91
N LEU A 284 6.83 7.80 -17.13
CA LEU A 284 7.31 8.38 -18.37
C LEU A 284 6.20 8.50 -19.41
N PRO A 285 5.23 9.43 -19.24
CA PRO A 285 4.09 9.55 -20.15
C PRO A 285 4.50 9.89 -21.58
N GLU A 286 5.63 10.58 -21.78
CA GLU A 286 6.17 10.88 -23.11
C GLU A 286 6.76 9.63 -23.79
N GLU A 287 7.26 8.64 -23.00
CA GLU A 287 7.75 7.36 -23.51
C GLU A 287 6.64 6.29 -23.50
N GLY A 288 5.47 6.58 -22.92
CA GLY A 288 4.29 5.73 -22.92
C GLY A 288 4.34 4.54 -21.97
N PHE A 289 5.12 4.59 -20.89
CA PHE A 289 5.16 3.55 -19.86
C PHE A 289 5.56 4.11 -18.48
N ALA A 290 5.34 3.32 -17.46
CA ALA A 290 5.86 3.55 -16.10
C ALA A 290 6.40 2.25 -15.53
N VAL A 291 7.25 2.39 -14.50
CA VAL A 291 7.69 1.28 -13.64
C VAL A 291 7.41 1.67 -12.20
N ARG A 292 6.67 0.86 -11.47
CA ARG A 292 6.56 0.86 -10.00
C ARG A 292 6.89 -0.54 -9.50
N LEU A 293 7.63 -0.61 -8.41
CA LEU A 293 7.96 -1.84 -7.70
C LEU A 293 7.66 -1.62 -6.22
N GLU A 294 7.00 -2.57 -5.60
CA GLU A 294 6.51 -2.45 -4.23
C GLU A 294 6.60 -3.76 -3.47
N ASN A 295 7.00 -3.66 -2.22
CA ASN A 295 7.00 -4.75 -1.25
C ASN A 295 6.45 -4.27 0.10
N ASP A 296 5.87 -5.20 0.86
CA ASP A 296 5.51 -5.05 2.26
C ASP A 296 6.70 -5.35 3.16
N VAL A 297 6.99 -4.47 4.09
CA VAL A 297 8.17 -4.53 4.94
C VAL A 297 7.79 -4.43 6.42
N LEU A 298 8.23 -5.40 7.22
CA LEU A 298 8.11 -5.38 8.67
C LEU A 298 9.35 -4.73 9.29
N ILE A 299 9.16 -3.72 10.12
CA ILE A 299 10.22 -3.13 10.93
C ILE A 299 10.42 -3.99 12.17
N THR A 300 11.66 -4.37 12.44
CA THR A 300 12.07 -5.17 13.60
C THR A 300 13.12 -4.42 14.43
N GLU A 301 13.45 -4.92 15.61
CA GLU A 301 14.52 -4.33 16.45
C GLU A 301 15.88 -4.31 15.75
N ASN A 302 16.15 -5.26 14.87
CA ASN A 302 17.44 -5.45 14.21
C ASN A 302 17.47 -4.93 12.74
N GLY A 303 16.46 -4.19 12.32
CA GLY A 303 16.32 -3.72 10.94
C GLY A 303 14.97 -4.07 10.34
N THR A 304 14.95 -4.43 9.06
CA THR A 304 13.72 -4.73 8.30
C THR A 304 13.67 -6.17 7.84
N VAL A 305 12.46 -6.70 7.74
CA VAL A 305 12.15 -7.97 7.08
C VAL A 305 11.24 -7.69 5.91
N ASP A 306 11.67 -7.98 4.71
CA ASP A 306 10.85 -7.94 3.51
C ASP A 306 9.91 -9.15 3.53
N LEU A 307 8.60 -8.90 3.65
CA LEU A 307 7.58 -9.96 3.71
C LEU A 307 7.28 -10.57 2.34
N MET A 308 7.80 -9.97 1.28
CA MET A 308 7.63 -10.36 -0.12
C MET A 308 8.95 -10.74 -0.80
N ALA A 309 9.99 -11.03 -0.02
CA ALA A 309 11.32 -11.36 -0.53
C ALA A 309 11.34 -12.57 -1.50
N ASP A 310 10.37 -13.48 -1.38
CA ASP A 310 10.26 -14.67 -2.24
C ASP A 310 9.52 -14.39 -3.57
N ILE A 311 8.95 -13.18 -3.74
CA ILE A 311 8.27 -12.78 -4.99
C ILE A 311 9.30 -12.25 -5.98
N PRO A 312 9.41 -12.81 -7.20
CA PRO A 312 10.35 -12.35 -8.20
C PRO A 312 10.33 -10.83 -8.40
N VAL A 313 11.50 -10.21 -8.36
CA VAL A 313 11.66 -8.75 -8.52
C VAL A 313 12.84 -8.38 -9.41
N GLU A 314 13.79 -9.28 -9.66
CA GLU A 314 14.82 -9.06 -10.67
C GLU A 314 14.21 -9.16 -12.06
N ALA A 315 14.63 -8.28 -12.97
CA ALA A 315 14.09 -8.31 -14.33
C ALA A 315 14.35 -9.64 -15.04
N ASP A 316 15.48 -10.30 -14.76
CA ASP A 316 15.81 -11.62 -15.33
C ASP A 316 14.91 -12.71 -14.76
N GLU A 317 14.57 -12.67 -13.47
CA GLU A 317 13.61 -13.58 -12.81
C GLU A 317 12.21 -13.43 -13.38
N ILE A 318 11.79 -12.18 -13.64
CA ILE A 318 10.49 -11.87 -14.28
C ILE A 318 10.45 -12.47 -15.68
N GLU A 319 11.49 -12.25 -16.49
CA GLU A 319 11.57 -12.80 -17.86
C GLU A 319 11.59 -14.34 -17.84
N GLU A 320 12.30 -14.96 -16.89
CA GLU A 320 12.31 -16.42 -16.72
C GLU A 320 10.94 -16.94 -16.30
N LEU A 321 10.27 -16.30 -15.33
CA LEU A 321 8.94 -16.69 -14.86
C LEU A 321 7.90 -16.65 -16.01
N MET A 322 7.97 -15.62 -16.87
CA MET A 322 7.09 -15.46 -18.02
C MET A 322 7.39 -16.45 -19.17
N SER A 323 8.57 -17.04 -19.20
CA SER A 323 8.98 -18.01 -20.22
C SER A 323 8.49 -19.44 -19.96
N ARG A 324 7.99 -19.71 -18.75
CA ARG A 324 7.51 -21.02 -18.27
C ARG A 324 6.01 -21.18 -18.55
#